data_66a87b9198d04d7ce9232bd66703ac69
#
_entry.id   66a87b9198d04d7ce9232bd66703ac69
#
_cell.length_a   1.000
_cell.length_b   1.000
_cell.length_c   1.000
_cell.angle_alpha   90.00
_cell.angle_beta   90.00
_cell.angle_gamma   90.00
#
_symmetry.space_group_name_H-M   'P 1'
#
loop_
_entity.id
_entity.type
_entity.pdbx_description
1 polymer ?
#
loop_
_entity_poly.entity_id
_entity_poly.type
_entity_poly.pdbx_seq_one_letter_code
_entity_poly.pdbx_strand_id
1 'polypeptide(L)'
;MSGAKETPRQKMIGMMYLFYTALLALNIAADVLNAFVLVNEGMKRTNTNFGSKNELLMTAFSRQMENDKAKVGPYYEKALKAEKYAEELVAYLNDVQNRLIIGTEFDDKTTENFEYILKSISGEDSTVVYKEAKDIPTHHLTKKDKYNVPMEILITEVPGKTREADVMKEKFKEFNTKMMGLLDPKDRADIKLGLTTEDVYNPVDRKWQTWEHNNFHHTVLVADLVLMNKFISEVLNTESEILAKLFSYIDAKSLKFDAVKA
;
A
#
# COMPACT_ATOMS: atom_id res chain seq x y z
N MET A 1 38.55 42.87 4.03
CA MET A 1 39.25 41.69 3.42
C MET A 1 38.92 41.70 1.95
N SER A 2 39.88 42.01 1.09
CA SER A 2 39.73 42.04 -0.37
C SER A 2 39.69 40.59 -0.86
N GLY A 3 38.51 40.11 -1.30
CA GLY A 3 38.39 38.83 -1.95
C GLY A 3 39.22 38.81 -3.22
N ALA A 4 40.23 37.97 -3.29
CA ALA A 4 41.02 37.78 -4.50
C ALA A 4 40.09 37.41 -5.67
N LYS A 5 40.10 38.20 -6.74
CA LYS A 5 39.34 37.91 -7.95
C LYS A 5 39.80 36.56 -8.50
N GLU A 6 38.89 35.58 -8.56
CA GLU A 6 39.15 34.27 -9.16
C GLU A 6 39.65 34.43 -10.61
N THR A 7 40.69 33.69 -10.93
CA THR A 7 41.21 33.67 -12.30
C THR A 7 40.20 32.97 -13.23
N PRO A 8 40.18 33.29 -14.54
CA PRO A 8 39.30 32.60 -15.51
C PRO A 8 39.44 31.09 -15.47
N ARG A 9 40.63 30.56 -15.21
CA ARG A 9 40.90 29.13 -15.07
C ARG A 9 40.20 28.53 -13.84
N GLN A 10 40.25 29.23 -12.68
CA GLN A 10 39.54 28.76 -11.47
C GLN A 10 38.04 28.76 -11.63
N LYS A 11 37.47 29.78 -12.31
CA LYS A 11 36.04 29.80 -12.66
C LYS A 11 35.62 28.61 -13.56
N MET A 12 36.47 28.28 -14.53
CA MET A 12 36.20 27.19 -15.44
C MET A 12 36.26 25.83 -14.72
N ILE A 13 37.23 25.63 -13.84
CA ILE A 13 37.33 24.43 -13.00
C ILE A 13 36.13 24.33 -12.05
N GLY A 14 35.71 25.43 -11.43
CA GLY A 14 34.52 25.50 -10.56
C GLY A 14 33.22 25.13 -11.32
N MET A 15 33.04 25.67 -12.54
CA MET A 15 31.87 25.30 -13.37
C MET A 15 31.89 23.83 -13.79
N MET A 16 33.04 23.28 -14.17
CA MET A 16 33.18 21.85 -14.48
C MET A 16 32.86 20.98 -13.25
N TYR A 17 33.34 21.35 -12.07
CA TYR A 17 33.04 20.66 -10.83
C TYR A 17 31.54 20.67 -10.50
N LEU A 18 30.87 21.83 -10.64
CA LEU A 18 29.43 21.96 -10.46
C LEU A 18 28.65 21.11 -11.46
N PHE A 19 29.10 21.08 -12.71
CA PHE A 19 28.48 20.23 -13.74
C PHE A 19 28.59 18.74 -13.41
N TYR A 20 29.79 18.26 -13.02
CA TYR A 20 29.97 16.87 -12.63
C TYR A 20 29.20 16.48 -11.36
N THR A 21 29.17 17.36 -10.37
CA THR A 21 28.38 17.11 -9.14
C THR A 21 26.88 17.11 -9.42
N ALA A 22 26.39 17.96 -10.32
CA ALA A 22 24.99 17.95 -10.75
C ALA A 22 24.62 16.66 -11.52
N LEU A 23 25.51 16.21 -12.42
CA LEU A 23 25.30 14.92 -13.12
C LEU A 23 25.31 13.73 -12.14
N LEU A 24 26.22 13.73 -11.18
CA LEU A 24 26.27 12.70 -10.15
C LEU A 24 24.99 12.67 -9.32
N ALA A 25 24.51 13.84 -8.88
CA ALA A 25 23.27 13.95 -8.12
C ALA A 25 22.05 13.47 -8.94
N LEU A 26 22.01 13.78 -10.22
CA LEU A 26 20.93 13.31 -11.10
C LEU A 26 20.93 11.79 -11.26
N ASN A 27 22.09 11.16 -11.42
CA ASN A 27 22.21 9.70 -11.50
C ASN A 27 21.77 9.01 -10.20
N ILE A 28 22.16 9.53 -9.05
CA ILE A 28 21.75 8.99 -7.75
C ILE A 28 20.24 9.10 -7.60
N ALA A 29 19.61 10.21 -8.01
CA ALA A 29 18.16 10.34 -7.96
C ALA A 29 17.44 9.29 -8.84
N ALA A 30 17.96 9.03 -10.03
CA ALA A 30 17.41 8.01 -10.94
C ALA A 30 17.53 6.59 -10.34
N ASP A 31 18.66 6.26 -9.74
CA ASP A 31 18.89 4.95 -9.09
C ASP A 31 17.95 4.74 -7.91
N VAL A 32 17.72 5.76 -7.09
CA VAL A 32 16.76 5.72 -5.97
C VAL A 32 15.34 5.48 -6.48
N LEU A 33 14.91 6.20 -7.54
CA LEU A 33 13.58 5.98 -8.13
C LEU A 33 13.44 4.56 -8.68
N ASN A 34 14.47 4.02 -9.33
CA ASN A 34 14.45 2.65 -9.81
C ASN A 34 14.38 1.63 -8.66
N ALA A 35 15.05 1.90 -7.54
CA ALA A 35 14.92 1.06 -6.34
C ALA A 35 13.47 1.03 -5.82
N PHE A 36 12.78 2.17 -5.76
CA PHE A 36 11.35 2.21 -5.41
C PHE A 36 10.48 1.42 -6.39
N VAL A 37 10.77 1.50 -7.70
CA VAL A 37 10.07 0.68 -8.71
C VAL A 37 10.22 -0.81 -8.40
N LEU A 38 11.44 -1.28 -8.13
CA LEU A 38 11.69 -2.69 -7.81
C LEU A 38 10.99 -3.12 -6.51
N VAL A 39 11.00 -2.26 -5.48
CA VAL A 39 10.28 -2.51 -4.22
C VAL A 39 8.78 -2.60 -4.47
N ASN A 40 8.22 -1.69 -5.28
CA ASN A 40 6.79 -1.69 -5.60
C ASN A 40 6.36 -2.99 -6.31
N GLU A 41 7.13 -3.43 -7.30
CA GLU A 41 6.85 -4.70 -8.00
C GLU A 41 7.01 -5.91 -7.05
N GLY A 42 7.97 -5.85 -6.13
CA GLY A 42 8.11 -6.85 -5.06
C GLY A 42 6.89 -6.91 -4.15
N MET A 43 6.37 -5.75 -3.73
CA MET A 43 5.16 -5.66 -2.90
C MET A 43 3.92 -6.19 -3.64
N LYS A 44 3.74 -5.86 -4.92
CA LYS A 44 2.64 -6.42 -5.74
C LYS A 44 2.67 -7.95 -5.76
N ARG A 45 3.87 -8.56 -5.94
CA ARG A 45 4.02 -10.03 -5.89
C ARG A 45 3.69 -10.60 -4.51
N THR A 46 4.11 -9.92 -3.45
CA THR A 46 3.77 -10.30 -2.07
C THR A 46 2.26 -10.29 -1.85
N ASN A 47 1.57 -9.25 -2.34
CA ASN A 47 0.12 -9.13 -2.26
C ASN A 47 -0.58 -10.28 -3.00
N THR A 48 -0.10 -10.64 -4.19
CA THR A 48 -0.62 -11.80 -4.93
C THR A 48 -0.44 -13.10 -4.14
N ASN A 49 0.73 -13.30 -3.51
CA ASN A 49 0.99 -14.48 -2.71
C ASN A 49 0.09 -14.57 -1.47
N PHE A 50 -0.14 -13.45 -0.77
CA PHE A 50 -1.08 -13.41 0.34
C PHE A 50 -2.51 -13.70 -0.11
N GLY A 51 -2.96 -13.08 -1.21
CA GLY A 51 -4.27 -13.35 -1.78
C GLY A 51 -4.48 -14.84 -2.10
N SER A 52 -3.52 -15.47 -2.78
CA SER A 52 -3.57 -16.91 -3.08
C SER A 52 -3.59 -17.78 -1.80
N LYS A 53 -2.83 -17.40 -0.79
CA LYS A 53 -2.84 -18.11 0.52
C LYS A 53 -4.21 -17.99 1.19
N ASN A 54 -4.83 -16.81 1.19
CA ASN A 54 -6.13 -16.58 1.79
C ASN A 54 -7.23 -17.36 1.05
N GLU A 55 -7.18 -17.40 -0.27
CA GLU A 55 -8.09 -18.22 -1.10
C GLU A 55 -7.97 -19.73 -0.77
N LEU A 56 -6.74 -20.24 -0.57
CA LEU A 56 -6.54 -21.62 -0.14
C LEU A 56 -7.15 -21.89 1.25
N LEU A 57 -7.03 -20.95 2.19
CA LEU A 57 -7.64 -21.07 3.52
C LEU A 57 -9.17 -21.05 3.41
N MET A 58 -9.77 -20.18 2.60
CA MET A 58 -11.21 -20.14 2.36
C MET A 58 -11.72 -21.43 1.69
N THR A 59 -10.94 -21.98 0.77
CA THR A 59 -11.23 -23.29 0.15
C THR A 59 -11.21 -24.42 1.21
N ALA A 60 -10.26 -24.38 2.14
CA ALA A 60 -10.21 -25.36 3.24
C ALA A 60 -11.42 -25.23 4.17
N PHE A 61 -11.86 -23.99 4.48
CA PHE A 61 -13.12 -23.75 5.21
C PHE A 61 -14.33 -24.34 4.49
N SER A 62 -14.46 -24.11 3.20
CA SER A 62 -15.57 -24.63 2.39
C SER A 62 -15.64 -26.17 2.43
N ARG A 63 -14.49 -26.85 2.30
CA ARG A 63 -14.41 -28.32 2.41
C ARG A 63 -14.80 -28.83 3.80
N GLN A 64 -14.35 -28.15 4.86
CA GLN A 64 -14.73 -28.52 6.22
C GLN A 64 -16.21 -28.26 6.49
N MET A 65 -16.79 -27.25 5.88
CA MET A 65 -18.21 -26.93 5.95
C MET A 65 -19.09 -28.02 5.33
N GLU A 66 -18.62 -28.68 4.26
CA GLU A 66 -19.30 -29.83 3.66
C GLU A 66 -19.32 -31.06 4.59
N ASN A 67 -18.23 -31.24 5.37
CA ASN A 67 -18.08 -32.36 6.28
C ASN A 67 -18.88 -32.21 7.57
N ASP A 68 -18.88 -31.03 8.19
CA ASP A 68 -19.57 -30.77 9.48
C ASP A 68 -20.07 -29.32 9.53
N LYS A 69 -21.25 -29.10 8.94
CA LYS A 69 -21.90 -27.79 8.90
C LYS A 69 -22.21 -27.21 10.27
N ALA A 70 -22.61 -28.03 11.22
CA ALA A 70 -23.01 -27.55 12.54
C ALA A 70 -21.81 -27.02 13.35
N LYS A 71 -20.65 -27.65 13.19
CA LYS A 71 -19.42 -27.29 13.88
C LYS A 71 -18.70 -26.13 13.18
N VAL A 72 -18.58 -26.17 11.87
CA VAL A 72 -17.77 -25.24 11.07
C VAL A 72 -18.54 -23.97 10.76
N GLY A 73 -19.86 -24.02 10.61
CA GLY A 73 -20.71 -22.91 10.19
C GLY A 73 -20.44 -21.58 10.86
N PRO A 74 -20.42 -21.50 12.21
CA PRO A 74 -20.17 -20.21 12.91
C PRO A 74 -18.79 -19.60 12.61
N TYR A 75 -17.76 -20.43 12.35
CA TYR A 75 -16.40 -19.96 12.01
C TYR A 75 -16.30 -19.59 10.55
N TYR A 76 -16.96 -20.33 9.67
CA TYR A 76 -17.04 -20.02 8.25
C TYR A 76 -17.72 -18.67 7.99
N GLU A 77 -18.84 -18.39 8.69
CA GLU A 77 -19.48 -17.07 8.62
C GLU A 77 -18.55 -15.92 9.06
N LYS A 78 -17.72 -16.16 10.10
CA LYS A 78 -16.70 -15.19 10.52
C LYS A 78 -15.59 -15.05 9.48
N ALA A 79 -15.17 -16.15 8.84
CA ALA A 79 -14.18 -16.14 7.77
C ALA A 79 -14.66 -15.33 6.55
N LEU A 80 -15.91 -15.52 6.11
CA LEU A 80 -16.54 -14.72 5.05
C LEU A 80 -16.59 -13.22 5.38
N LYS A 81 -16.82 -12.88 6.66
CA LYS A 81 -16.76 -11.47 7.09
C LYS A 81 -15.34 -10.91 7.05
N ALA A 82 -14.33 -11.71 7.43
CA ALA A 82 -12.94 -11.29 7.35
C ALA A 82 -12.53 -11.01 5.91
N GLU A 83 -12.82 -11.94 4.99
CA GLU A 83 -12.61 -11.78 3.55
C GLU A 83 -13.27 -10.49 3.02
N LYS A 84 -14.55 -10.30 3.30
CA LYS A 84 -15.28 -9.10 2.89
C LYS A 84 -14.66 -7.80 3.40
N TYR A 85 -14.24 -7.74 4.67
CA TYR A 85 -13.62 -6.54 5.23
C TYR A 85 -12.26 -6.26 4.59
N ALA A 86 -11.49 -7.31 4.28
CA ALA A 86 -10.22 -7.19 3.57
C ALA A 86 -10.43 -6.70 2.13
N GLU A 87 -11.37 -7.29 1.38
CA GLU A 87 -11.72 -6.88 0.03
C GLU A 87 -12.17 -5.41 -0.05
N GLU A 88 -13.04 -4.97 0.87
CA GLU A 88 -13.52 -3.58 0.94
C GLU A 88 -12.36 -2.59 1.13
N LEU A 89 -11.41 -2.90 2.02
CA LEU A 89 -10.27 -2.02 2.28
C LEU A 89 -9.24 -2.07 1.16
N VAL A 90 -8.97 -3.24 0.59
CA VAL A 90 -8.10 -3.39 -0.60
C VAL A 90 -8.67 -2.65 -1.80
N ALA A 91 -9.97 -2.74 -2.05
CA ALA A 91 -10.64 -2.00 -3.12
C ALA A 91 -10.49 -0.48 -2.94
N TYR A 92 -10.67 0.02 -1.71
CA TYR A 92 -10.45 1.43 -1.39
C TYR A 92 -8.99 1.85 -1.65
N LEU A 93 -7.99 1.09 -1.18
CA LEU A 93 -6.58 1.40 -1.40
C LEU A 93 -6.19 1.37 -2.89
N ASN A 94 -6.77 0.46 -3.65
CA ASN A 94 -6.62 0.40 -5.10
C ASN A 94 -7.23 1.62 -5.79
N ASP A 95 -8.39 2.11 -5.32
CA ASP A 95 -8.98 3.36 -5.83
C ASP A 95 -8.06 4.56 -5.56
N VAL A 96 -7.49 4.65 -4.35
CA VAL A 96 -6.50 5.68 -4.02
C VAL A 96 -5.28 5.59 -4.95
N GLN A 97 -4.74 4.39 -5.22
CA GLN A 97 -3.64 4.21 -6.18
C GLN A 97 -4.02 4.69 -7.59
N ASN A 98 -5.20 4.33 -8.07
CA ASN A 98 -5.69 4.77 -9.38
C ASN A 98 -5.74 6.30 -9.46
N ARG A 99 -6.30 6.96 -8.43
CA ARG A 99 -6.39 8.43 -8.38
C ARG A 99 -5.01 9.10 -8.30
N LEU A 100 -4.06 8.52 -7.57
CA LEU A 100 -2.68 9.03 -7.50
C LEU A 100 -1.99 8.94 -8.86
N ILE A 101 -2.09 7.83 -9.56
CA ILE A 101 -1.47 7.63 -10.87
C ILE A 101 -2.14 8.55 -11.91
N ILE A 102 -3.46 8.54 -12.00
CA ILE A 102 -4.21 9.35 -12.95
C ILE A 102 -3.92 10.85 -12.72
N GLY A 103 -4.06 11.31 -11.48
CA GLY A 103 -3.84 12.71 -11.16
C GLY A 103 -2.42 13.19 -11.40
N THR A 104 -1.41 12.32 -11.26
CA THR A 104 0.00 12.69 -11.43
C THR A 104 0.47 12.57 -12.87
N GLU A 105 0.16 11.45 -13.55
CA GLU A 105 0.59 11.24 -14.94
C GLU A 105 -0.15 12.13 -15.93
N PHE A 106 -1.40 12.48 -15.61
CA PHE A 106 -2.32 13.17 -16.50
C PHE A 106 -2.81 14.47 -15.87
N ASP A 107 -2.40 15.59 -16.41
CA ASP A 107 -2.78 16.92 -15.94
C ASP A 107 -4.30 17.20 -16.04
N ASP A 108 -5.05 16.32 -16.74
CA ASP A 108 -6.50 16.41 -16.88
C ASP A 108 -7.18 15.44 -15.91
N LYS A 109 -7.93 15.99 -14.96
CA LYS A 109 -8.61 15.30 -13.86
C LYS A 109 -9.86 14.51 -14.31
N THR A 110 -10.14 14.39 -15.61
CA THR A 110 -11.32 13.74 -16.13
C THR A 110 -11.06 12.29 -16.52
N THR A 111 -11.86 11.39 -15.98
CA THR A 111 -11.87 9.96 -16.29
C THR A 111 -12.16 9.64 -17.76
N GLU A 112 -12.66 10.59 -18.54
CA GLU A 112 -13.02 10.39 -19.94
C GLU A 112 -11.82 10.13 -20.87
N ASN A 113 -10.62 10.58 -20.48
CA ASN A 113 -9.39 10.37 -21.24
C ASN A 113 -8.58 9.15 -20.79
N PHE A 114 -9.06 8.38 -19.81
CA PHE A 114 -8.33 7.27 -19.23
C PHE A 114 -7.95 6.20 -20.26
N GLU A 115 -8.86 5.87 -21.18
CA GLU A 115 -8.61 4.86 -22.22
C GLU A 115 -7.56 5.33 -23.25
N TYR A 116 -7.58 6.62 -23.61
CA TYR A 116 -6.56 7.24 -24.45
C TYR A 116 -5.19 7.25 -23.79
N ILE A 117 -5.17 7.52 -22.54
CA ILE A 117 -4.01 7.58 -21.65
C ILE A 117 -3.35 6.21 -21.52
N LEU A 118 -4.14 5.17 -21.28
CA LEU A 118 -3.65 3.79 -21.25
C LEU A 118 -3.00 3.39 -22.58
N LYS A 119 -3.58 3.82 -23.70
CA LYS A 119 -3.01 3.61 -25.04
C LYS A 119 -1.69 4.37 -25.25
N SER A 120 -1.58 5.61 -24.75
CA SER A 120 -0.38 6.43 -24.89
C SER A 120 0.81 5.91 -24.08
N ILE A 121 0.57 5.32 -22.89
CA ILE A 121 1.61 4.70 -22.05
C ILE A 121 2.03 3.34 -22.57
N SER A 122 1.11 2.59 -23.19
CA SER A 122 1.40 1.26 -23.73
C SER A 122 2.36 1.26 -24.92
N GLY A 123 2.67 2.45 -25.51
CA GLY A 123 3.49 2.59 -26.70
C GLY A 123 2.79 2.09 -27.97
N GLU A 124 3.51 2.10 -29.11
CA GLU A 124 2.96 1.66 -30.40
C GLU A 124 2.64 0.16 -30.46
N ASP A 125 3.18 -0.65 -29.55
CA ASP A 125 2.88 -2.10 -29.41
C ASP A 125 1.66 -2.32 -28.47
N SER A 126 0.51 -1.80 -28.87
CA SER A 126 -0.72 -1.68 -28.09
C SER A 126 -1.52 -3.00 -27.98
N THR A 127 -0.90 -4.13 -27.72
CA THR A 127 -1.59 -5.40 -27.45
C THR A 127 -2.04 -5.54 -25.98
N VAL A 128 -1.50 -4.74 -25.07
CA VAL A 128 -1.81 -4.79 -23.64
C VAL A 128 -2.72 -3.59 -23.27
N VAL A 129 -4.00 -3.87 -23.06
CA VAL A 129 -4.95 -2.89 -22.53
C VAL A 129 -5.03 -3.05 -21.02
N TYR A 130 -4.51 -2.08 -20.26
CA TYR A 130 -4.68 -2.04 -18.81
C TYR A 130 -6.10 -1.62 -18.48
N LYS A 131 -6.77 -2.33 -17.56
CA LYS A 131 -8.14 -2.01 -17.12
C LYS A 131 -8.16 -0.85 -16.13
N GLU A 132 -7.16 -0.79 -15.27
CA GLU A 132 -7.02 0.22 -14.22
C GLU A 132 -5.61 0.80 -14.20
N ALA A 133 -5.45 2.04 -13.70
CA ALA A 133 -4.16 2.70 -13.65
C ALA A 133 -3.13 1.96 -12.77
N LYS A 134 -3.59 1.34 -11.68
CA LYS A 134 -2.74 0.53 -10.79
C LYS A 134 -2.09 -0.67 -11.46
N ASP A 135 -2.69 -1.15 -12.57
CA ASP A 135 -2.19 -2.30 -13.33
C ASP A 135 -1.02 -1.91 -14.25
N ILE A 136 -0.83 -0.62 -14.49
CA ILE A 136 0.30 -0.11 -15.27
C ILE A 136 1.60 -0.47 -14.55
N PRO A 137 2.57 -1.12 -15.25
CA PRO A 137 3.88 -1.36 -14.67
C PRO A 137 4.54 -0.06 -14.22
N THR A 138 5.02 -0.03 -12.98
CA THR A 138 5.54 1.21 -12.37
C THR A 138 6.71 1.82 -13.15
N HIS A 139 7.49 1.00 -13.88
CA HIS A 139 8.59 1.49 -14.73
C HIS A 139 8.10 2.29 -15.95
N HIS A 140 6.84 2.09 -16.40
CA HIS A 140 6.22 2.86 -17.48
C HIS A 140 5.74 4.25 -17.04
N LEU A 141 5.59 4.50 -15.75
CA LEU A 141 5.19 5.81 -15.25
C LEU A 141 6.29 6.84 -15.53
N THR A 142 5.92 7.98 -16.11
CA THR A 142 6.86 9.03 -16.53
C THR A 142 7.09 10.07 -15.44
N LYS A 143 6.05 10.37 -14.65
CA LYS A 143 6.06 11.40 -13.58
C LYS A 143 6.20 10.79 -12.17
N LYS A 144 6.86 9.64 -12.04
CA LYS A 144 7.03 8.89 -10.79
C LYS A 144 7.81 9.63 -9.69
N ASP A 145 8.55 10.69 -10.06
CA ASP A 145 9.31 11.57 -9.19
C ASP A 145 8.51 12.76 -8.65
N LYS A 146 7.27 12.97 -9.12
CA LYS A 146 6.44 14.08 -8.69
C LYS A 146 5.83 13.83 -7.32
N TYR A 147 5.78 14.88 -6.50
CA TYR A 147 5.21 14.86 -5.15
C TYR A 147 4.02 15.83 -4.97
N ASN A 148 3.92 16.87 -5.84
CA ASN A 148 2.91 17.93 -5.65
C ASN A 148 1.48 17.39 -5.72
N VAL A 149 1.17 16.60 -6.76
CA VAL A 149 -0.17 16.06 -6.97
C VAL A 149 -0.51 14.96 -5.96
N PRO A 150 0.39 14.00 -5.65
CA PRO A 150 0.15 13.07 -4.55
C PRO A 150 -0.13 13.77 -3.22
N MET A 151 0.66 14.78 -2.86
CA MET A 151 0.46 15.56 -1.65
C MET A 151 -0.88 16.31 -1.66
N GLU A 152 -1.28 16.89 -2.82
CA GLU A 152 -2.58 17.55 -2.98
C GLU A 152 -3.74 16.57 -2.73
N ILE A 153 -3.65 15.36 -3.27
CA ILE A 153 -4.70 14.34 -3.12
C ILE A 153 -4.76 13.82 -1.69
N LEU A 154 -3.60 13.54 -1.06
CA LEU A 154 -3.55 12.80 0.20
C LEU A 154 -3.69 13.68 1.45
N ILE A 155 -2.97 14.82 1.51
CA ILE A 155 -2.85 15.59 2.76
C ILE A 155 -3.21 17.07 2.64
N THR A 156 -3.48 17.60 1.44
CA THR A 156 -3.84 19.01 1.33
C THR A 156 -5.26 19.25 1.84
N GLU A 157 -5.40 20.26 2.69
CA GLU A 157 -6.70 20.68 3.19
C GLU A 157 -7.49 21.44 2.11
N VAL A 158 -8.66 20.92 1.81
CA VAL A 158 -9.63 21.56 0.93
C VAL A 158 -10.86 21.92 1.75
N PRO A 159 -11.31 23.20 1.74
CA PRO A 159 -12.49 23.62 2.49
C PRO A 159 -13.70 22.73 2.19
N GLY A 160 -14.30 22.16 3.25
CA GLY A 160 -15.48 21.28 3.16
C GLY A 160 -15.21 19.84 2.75
N LYS A 161 -13.93 19.42 2.63
CA LYS A 161 -13.55 18.03 2.37
C LYS A 161 -12.59 17.52 3.44
N THR A 162 -12.78 16.29 3.88
CA THR A 162 -11.82 15.57 4.73
C THR A 162 -10.62 15.15 3.88
N ARG A 163 -9.41 15.32 4.40
CA ARG A 163 -8.18 14.86 3.72
C ARG A 163 -8.22 13.35 3.51
N GLU A 164 -7.73 12.88 2.38
CA GLU A 164 -7.72 11.45 2.05
C GLU A 164 -6.96 10.61 3.10
N ALA A 165 -5.84 11.13 3.60
CA ALA A 165 -5.07 10.46 4.66
C ALA A 165 -5.85 10.29 5.96
N ASP A 166 -6.72 11.25 6.33
CA ASP A 166 -7.60 11.13 7.50
C ASP A 166 -8.69 10.06 7.28
N VAL A 167 -9.27 10.03 6.08
CA VAL A 167 -10.24 8.98 5.70
C VAL A 167 -9.57 7.60 5.78
N MET A 168 -8.37 7.48 5.26
CA MET A 168 -7.57 6.24 5.30
C MET A 168 -7.29 5.81 6.74
N LYS A 169 -6.89 6.74 7.61
CA LYS A 169 -6.64 6.51 9.04
C LYS A 169 -7.86 5.94 9.74
N GLU A 170 -9.04 6.51 9.51
CA GLU A 170 -10.29 6.02 10.10
C GLU A 170 -10.68 4.64 9.54
N LYS A 171 -10.52 4.40 8.24
CA LYS A 171 -10.76 3.07 7.64
C LYS A 171 -9.83 1.99 8.20
N PHE A 172 -8.57 2.32 8.49
CA PHE A 172 -7.63 1.39 9.12
C PHE A 172 -8.06 1.03 10.54
N LYS A 173 -8.48 2.01 11.34
CA LYS A 173 -9.02 1.77 12.69
C LYS A 173 -10.28 0.91 12.66
N GLU A 174 -11.19 1.23 11.75
CA GLU A 174 -12.43 0.47 11.55
C GLU A 174 -12.14 -0.98 11.16
N PHE A 175 -11.26 -1.20 10.18
CA PHE A 175 -10.82 -2.52 9.75
C PHE A 175 -10.22 -3.32 10.91
N ASN A 176 -9.25 -2.74 11.62
CA ASN A 176 -8.62 -3.37 12.78
C ASN A 176 -9.65 -3.78 13.84
N THR A 177 -10.60 -2.90 14.13
CA THR A 177 -11.67 -3.17 15.12
C THR A 177 -12.58 -4.30 14.66
N LYS A 178 -13.01 -4.28 13.40
CA LYS A 178 -13.84 -5.33 12.80
C LYS A 178 -13.14 -6.69 12.80
N MET A 179 -11.88 -6.73 12.38
CA MET A 179 -11.08 -7.97 12.32
C MET A 179 -10.87 -8.57 13.70
N MET A 180 -10.48 -7.76 14.67
CA MET A 180 -10.33 -8.20 16.06
C MET A 180 -11.66 -8.65 16.70
N GLY A 181 -12.78 -8.07 16.25
CA GLY A 181 -14.13 -8.46 16.70
C GLY A 181 -14.52 -9.89 16.31
N LEU A 182 -13.88 -10.49 15.29
CA LEU A 182 -14.14 -11.85 14.85
C LEU A 182 -13.54 -12.92 15.77
N LEU A 183 -12.51 -12.55 16.55
CA LEU A 183 -11.79 -13.46 17.44
C LEU A 183 -12.34 -13.44 18.86
N ASP A 184 -12.11 -14.55 19.57
CA ASP A 184 -12.36 -14.61 21.00
C ASP A 184 -11.44 -13.62 21.75
N PRO A 185 -11.92 -12.93 22.79
CA PRO A 185 -11.13 -11.89 23.49
C PRO A 185 -9.75 -12.34 23.97
N LYS A 186 -9.62 -13.59 24.40
CA LYS A 186 -8.36 -14.18 24.89
C LYS A 186 -7.29 -14.32 23.82
N ASP A 187 -7.69 -14.45 22.56
CA ASP A 187 -6.79 -14.71 21.42
C ASP A 187 -6.39 -13.44 20.68
N ARG A 188 -7.00 -12.30 21.03
CA ARG A 188 -6.72 -11.00 20.38
C ARG A 188 -5.31 -10.49 20.63
N ALA A 189 -4.72 -10.82 21.78
CA ALA A 189 -3.35 -10.42 22.12
C ALA A 189 -2.28 -11.12 21.27
N ASP A 190 -2.62 -12.26 20.67
CA ASP A 190 -1.69 -13.03 19.83
C ASP A 190 -1.54 -12.44 18.41
N ILE A 191 -2.50 -11.61 17.98
CA ILE A 191 -2.52 -11.02 16.64
C ILE A 191 -1.91 -9.62 16.66
N LYS A 192 -0.88 -9.42 15.87
CA LYS A 192 -0.23 -8.11 15.67
C LYS A 192 -0.80 -7.45 14.43
N LEU A 193 -1.46 -6.31 14.62
CA LEU A 193 -1.97 -5.52 13.52
C LEU A 193 -0.86 -4.68 12.90
N GLY A 194 -0.66 -4.81 11.59
CA GLY A 194 0.36 -4.04 10.85
C GLY A 194 -0.09 -2.62 10.48
N LEU A 195 -1.42 -2.39 10.39
CA LEU A 195 -1.98 -1.07 10.08
C LEU A 195 -2.04 -0.18 11.34
N THR A 196 -0.89 0.38 11.73
CA THR A 196 -0.81 1.34 12.82
C THR A 196 -0.96 2.77 12.28
N THR A 197 -1.64 3.63 13.04
CA THR A 197 -1.93 5.02 12.65
C THR A 197 -1.50 6.00 13.73
N GLU A 198 -0.53 5.60 14.54
CA GLU A 198 0.01 6.40 15.63
C GLU A 198 1.01 7.44 15.11
N ASP A 199 1.09 8.55 15.82
CA ASP A 199 2.09 9.57 15.55
C ASP A 199 3.49 9.03 15.81
N VAL A 200 4.47 9.46 15.02
CA VAL A 200 5.84 8.95 15.04
C VAL A 200 6.81 10.05 15.45
N TYR A 201 7.76 9.72 16.31
CA TYR A 201 8.87 10.62 16.61
C TYR A 201 9.89 10.59 15.47
N ASN A 202 10.08 11.73 14.80
CA ASN A 202 11.10 11.90 13.77
C ASN A 202 12.43 12.30 14.40
N PRO A 203 13.46 11.43 14.39
CA PRO A 203 14.75 11.73 15.03
C PRO A 203 15.55 12.80 14.28
N VAL A 204 15.29 13.03 12.99
CA VAL A 204 15.96 14.03 12.17
C VAL A 204 15.47 15.42 12.54
N ASP A 205 14.16 15.61 12.55
CA ASP A 205 13.50 16.87 12.89
C ASP A 205 13.38 17.09 14.41
N ARG A 206 13.68 16.05 15.21
CA ARG A 206 13.56 16.02 16.68
C ARG A 206 12.19 16.45 17.20
N LYS A 207 11.12 16.04 16.49
CA LYS A 207 9.74 16.34 16.85
C LYS A 207 8.81 15.16 16.54
N TRP A 208 7.66 15.16 17.22
CA TRP A 208 6.57 14.27 16.86
C TRP A 208 5.92 14.76 15.57
N GLN A 209 5.66 13.83 14.67
CA GLN A 209 4.94 14.06 13.43
C GLN A 209 3.67 13.23 13.42
N THR A 210 2.59 13.80 12.90
CA THR A 210 1.36 13.04 12.70
C THR A 210 1.59 11.94 11.69
N TRP A 211 0.82 10.86 11.81
CA TRP A 211 0.93 9.72 10.89
C TRP A 211 0.84 10.13 9.43
N GLU A 212 -0.09 11.04 9.11
CA GLU A 212 -0.33 11.54 7.76
C GLU A 212 0.88 12.30 7.22
N HIS A 213 1.44 13.17 8.06
CA HIS A 213 2.62 13.97 7.68
C HIS A 213 3.85 13.09 7.48
N ASN A 214 4.06 12.12 8.41
CA ASN A 214 5.21 11.22 8.32
C ASN A 214 5.18 10.33 7.07
N ASN A 215 4.00 9.94 6.58
CA ASN A 215 3.87 9.03 5.44
C ASN A 215 3.80 9.76 4.09
N PHE A 216 3.17 10.95 4.01
CA PHE A 216 2.75 11.55 2.74
C PHE A 216 3.30 12.96 2.48
N HIS A 217 4.03 13.57 3.42
CA HIS A 217 4.54 14.91 3.23
C HIS A 217 5.81 14.88 2.37
N HIS A 218 5.77 15.52 1.19
CA HIS A 218 6.83 15.52 0.20
C HIS A 218 7.31 14.15 -0.28
N THR A 219 6.47 13.13 -0.20
CA THR A 219 6.70 11.82 -0.80
C THR A 219 6.41 11.86 -2.30
N VAL A 220 7.27 11.22 -3.09
CA VAL A 220 7.11 11.12 -4.55
C VAL A 220 6.12 10.03 -4.91
N LEU A 221 5.45 10.14 -6.08
CA LEU A 221 4.42 9.19 -6.51
C LEU A 221 4.82 7.72 -6.30
N VAL A 222 6.02 7.34 -6.76
CA VAL A 222 6.44 5.93 -6.66
C VAL A 222 6.57 5.46 -5.21
N ALA A 223 6.97 6.33 -4.28
CA ALA A 223 7.03 6.00 -2.86
C ALA A 223 5.62 5.85 -2.25
N ASP A 224 4.67 6.70 -2.65
CA ASP A 224 3.27 6.57 -2.23
C ASP A 224 2.65 5.26 -2.74
N LEU A 225 2.97 4.85 -3.98
CA LEU A 225 2.52 3.55 -4.50
C LEU A 225 3.10 2.37 -3.72
N VAL A 226 4.37 2.45 -3.29
CA VAL A 226 4.98 1.45 -2.39
C VAL A 226 4.24 1.41 -1.06
N LEU A 227 3.91 2.56 -0.48
CA LEU A 227 3.14 2.64 0.77
C LEU A 227 1.75 2.03 0.62
N MET A 228 1.03 2.34 -0.45
CA MET A 228 -0.29 1.74 -0.71
C MET A 228 -0.20 0.22 -0.83
N ASN A 229 0.79 -0.31 -1.58
CA ASN A 229 0.99 -1.74 -1.69
C ASN A 229 1.44 -2.39 -0.38
N LYS A 230 2.21 -1.68 0.46
CA LYS A 230 2.52 -2.11 1.83
C LYS A 230 1.24 -2.21 2.67
N PHE A 231 0.36 -1.21 2.63
CA PHE A 231 -0.89 -1.26 3.38
C PHE A 231 -1.79 -2.41 2.91
N ILE A 232 -1.85 -2.68 1.60
CA ILE A 232 -2.54 -3.86 1.06
C ILE A 232 -1.92 -5.16 1.60
N SER A 233 -0.57 -5.25 1.67
CA SER A 233 0.10 -6.41 2.28
C SER A 233 -0.32 -6.62 3.73
N GLU A 234 -0.40 -5.55 4.51
CA GLU A 234 -0.81 -5.64 5.93
C GLU A 234 -2.29 -6.04 6.09
N VAL A 235 -3.17 -5.58 5.19
CA VAL A 235 -4.57 -6.02 5.15
C VAL A 235 -4.66 -7.51 4.90
N LEU A 236 -4.02 -7.99 3.83
CA LEU A 236 -4.06 -9.40 3.42
C LEU A 236 -3.34 -10.32 4.43
N ASN A 237 -2.26 -9.85 5.07
CA ASN A 237 -1.60 -10.58 6.15
C ASN A 237 -2.51 -10.69 7.37
N THR A 238 -3.17 -9.59 7.78
CA THR A 238 -4.12 -9.59 8.89
C THR A 238 -5.27 -10.57 8.60
N GLU A 239 -5.82 -10.55 7.40
CA GLU A 239 -6.82 -11.52 6.96
C GLU A 239 -6.31 -12.95 7.11
N SER A 240 -5.09 -13.24 6.62
CA SER A 240 -4.46 -14.56 6.72
C SER A 240 -4.34 -15.06 8.17
N GLU A 241 -3.92 -14.18 9.08
CA GLU A 241 -3.78 -14.52 10.51
C GLU A 241 -5.14 -14.79 11.17
N ILE A 242 -6.15 -13.97 10.86
CA ILE A 242 -7.52 -14.16 11.36
C ILE A 242 -8.11 -15.48 10.83
N LEU A 243 -7.99 -15.74 9.53
CA LEU A 243 -8.46 -16.98 8.91
C LEU A 243 -7.78 -18.20 9.52
N ALA A 244 -6.46 -18.17 9.68
CA ALA A 244 -5.71 -19.27 10.31
C ALA A 244 -6.15 -19.49 11.77
N LYS A 245 -6.37 -18.42 12.53
CA LYS A 245 -6.84 -18.52 13.92
C LYS A 245 -8.25 -19.09 14.01
N LEU A 246 -9.18 -18.62 13.16
CA LEU A 246 -10.55 -19.15 13.07
C LEU A 246 -10.55 -20.63 12.69
N PHE A 247 -9.68 -21.04 11.76
CA PHE A 247 -9.54 -22.44 11.36
C PHE A 247 -9.05 -23.32 12.52
N SER A 248 -8.10 -22.82 13.32
CA SER A 248 -7.59 -23.55 14.49
C SER A 248 -8.67 -23.84 15.55
N TYR A 249 -9.73 -23.03 15.64
CA TYR A 249 -10.85 -23.30 16.55
C TYR A 249 -11.66 -24.54 16.14
N ILE A 250 -11.69 -24.86 14.85
CA ILE A 250 -12.36 -26.06 14.33
C ILE A 250 -11.60 -27.30 14.80
N ASP A 251 -10.27 -27.31 14.65
CA ASP A 251 -9.41 -28.42 15.04
C ASP A 251 -9.39 -28.64 16.56
N ALA A 252 -9.26 -27.56 17.34
CA ALA A 252 -9.27 -27.64 18.80
C ALA A 252 -10.58 -28.23 19.36
N LYS A 253 -11.73 -28.01 18.70
CA LYS A 253 -13.00 -28.64 19.06
C LYS A 253 -13.03 -30.13 18.69
N SER A 254 -12.34 -30.57 17.64
CA SER A 254 -12.21 -31.98 17.28
C SER A 254 -11.51 -32.76 18.39
N LEU A 255 -10.36 -32.26 18.83
CA LEU A 255 -9.56 -32.89 19.88
C LEU A 255 -10.32 -33.02 21.22
N LYS A 256 -11.13 -32.01 21.58
CA LYS A 256 -11.97 -32.07 22.78
C LYS A 256 -13.12 -33.08 22.69
N PHE A 257 -13.68 -33.27 21.48
CA PHE A 257 -14.80 -34.21 21.28
C PHE A 257 -14.33 -35.66 21.31
N ASP A 258 -13.14 -35.96 20.79
CA ASP A 258 -12.54 -37.27 20.82
C ASP A 258 -12.09 -37.67 22.25
N ALA A 259 -11.61 -36.71 23.04
CA ALA A 259 -11.26 -36.92 24.45
C ALA A 259 -12.45 -37.21 25.38
N VAL A 260 -13.66 -36.77 25.00
CA VAL A 260 -14.90 -37.03 25.76
C VAL A 260 -15.56 -38.36 25.37
N LYS A 261 -15.21 -38.93 24.22
CA LYS A 261 -15.71 -40.25 23.75
C LYS A 261 -14.85 -41.43 24.14
N ALA A 262 -13.67 -41.21 24.70
CA ALA A 262 -12.76 -42.22 25.22
C ALA A 262 -12.87 -42.36 26.74
#